data_b14579a21686adcbfe0a0ca6b81139f6
#
_entry.id   b14579a21686adcbfe0a0ca6b81139f6
#
_cell.length_a   1.000
_cell.length_b   1.000
_cell.length_c   1.000
_cell.angle_alpha   90.00
_cell.angle_beta   90.00
_cell.angle_gamma   90.00
#
_symmetry.space_group_name_H-M   'P 1'
#
loop_
_entity.id
_entity.type
_entity.pdbx_description
1 polymer ?
#
loop_
_entity_poly.entity_id
_entity_poly.type
_entity_poly.pdbx_seq_one_letter_code
_entity_poly.pdbx_strand_id
1 'polypeptide(L)'
;MGHSFNSMRHAAFRIIFVVFSKQRFQARHRVRAAIVAAFVVVVLVECVLCNVPFFRSLAASGDSAAAYNTLGPGLERRDDGLLEVTDPTQAYLQVAADGSSEYVRIVPVSDEVMGGVPAGSRVLRTVRVRADADRVAGSLCSVSLDSSRSLYVRAAAGRTVRVQVVEPKGSLIPFDAVRANVRVPFSVSPLRVALLVLVMVLVALWRPGSRLWKVPLNTSSVRQRVTLGVLLTVPGLVTVAAVAWQLVSAVPLSFHTDGMYTYDYDQYDHVARALLDGHAWLDLDVPQGLRDVDNPYDVATRQQLLADGVSPVYWDYAFFNGRWYSYFGVVPALLLFVPYRAVTSLWVDGGLMMPSGAAVPSLMFGFLVFVCLLTIRVIKRVRPHVSVAAVSMLCVFVLLASNASYLCYRTNFYSVPIAASLLLSTLGLWLWLGAERPSAANAGEDGKVNAVGSLSLPRLAAGSVCIAANVGCRPSFVVVAFAAFPLFWPQIRAIAKQLRDGVFASGAHGRVCAMLHALRAPLAVLVPALVVVVPLFAYNMVRFSSPFDFGSSYQITVTDMTSYHQAWSNFIWTV
;
A
#
# COMPACT_ATOMS: atom_id res chain seq x y z
N MET A 1 -60.32 35.05 -34.44
CA MET A 1 -59.16 34.11 -34.55
C MET A 1 -58.35 33.94 -33.27
N GLY A 2 -58.65 34.62 -32.15
CA GLY A 2 -57.86 34.55 -30.90
C GLY A 2 -58.18 33.40 -29.96
N HIS A 3 -59.34 32.74 -30.04
CA HIS A 3 -59.76 31.69 -29.10
C HIS A 3 -59.22 30.30 -29.44
N SER A 4 -58.81 30.01 -30.68
CA SER A 4 -58.30 28.72 -31.11
C SER A 4 -56.80 28.49 -30.70
N PHE A 5 -56.01 29.56 -30.64
CA PHE A 5 -54.59 29.49 -30.30
C PHE A 5 -54.32 29.20 -28.81
N ASN A 6 -55.18 29.67 -27.89
CA ASN A 6 -55.03 29.39 -26.45
C ASN A 6 -55.43 27.96 -26.09
N SER A 7 -56.41 27.38 -26.78
CA SER A 7 -56.82 25.98 -26.61
C SER A 7 -55.71 24.99 -26.99
N MET A 8 -55.02 25.24 -28.09
CA MET A 8 -53.88 24.38 -28.52
C MET A 8 -52.67 24.48 -27.61
N ARG A 9 -52.37 25.66 -27.07
CA ARG A 9 -51.28 25.82 -26.06
C ARG A 9 -51.60 25.05 -24.77
N HIS A 10 -52.82 25.08 -24.26
CA HIS A 10 -53.21 24.32 -23.08
C HIS A 10 -53.21 22.80 -23.32
N ALA A 11 -53.60 22.33 -24.52
CA ALA A 11 -53.53 20.92 -24.87
C ALA A 11 -52.07 20.41 -24.98
N ALA A 12 -51.19 21.18 -25.65
CA ALA A 12 -49.77 20.87 -25.75
C ALA A 12 -49.07 20.84 -24.37
N PHE A 13 -49.41 21.80 -23.50
CA PHE A 13 -48.86 21.83 -22.12
C PHE A 13 -49.32 20.63 -21.27
N ARG A 14 -50.60 20.21 -21.40
CA ARG A 14 -51.12 18.99 -20.74
C ARG A 14 -50.45 17.72 -21.25
N ILE A 15 -50.25 17.59 -22.55
CA ILE A 15 -49.57 16.41 -23.15
C ILE A 15 -48.12 16.35 -22.68
N ILE A 16 -47.39 17.46 -22.73
CA ILE A 16 -46.02 17.57 -22.23
C ILE A 16 -45.97 17.21 -20.72
N PHE A 17 -46.87 17.75 -19.91
CA PHE A 17 -46.92 17.46 -18.47
C PHE A 17 -47.26 16.00 -18.17
N VAL A 18 -48.17 15.38 -18.93
CA VAL A 18 -48.50 13.94 -18.82
C VAL A 18 -47.35 13.04 -19.27
N VAL A 19 -46.64 13.38 -20.35
CA VAL A 19 -45.47 12.64 -20.80
C VAL A 19 -44.31 12.74 -19.80
N PHE A 20 -44.04 13.95 -19.28
CA PHE A 20 -43.04 14.15 -18.24
C PHE A 20 -43.40 13.47 -16.90
N SER A 21 -44.67 13.45 -16.53
CA SER A 21 -45.12 12.76 -15.32
C SER A 21 -45.04 11.25 -15.46
N LYS A 22 -45.43 10.69 -16.63
CA LYS A 22 -45.23 9.25 -16.94
C LYS A 22 -43.75 8.84 -16.94
N GLN A 23 -42.86 9.63 -17.55
CA GLN A 23 -41.42 9.36 -17.54
C GLN A 23 -40.83 9.43 -16.11
N ARG A 24 -41.26 10.41 -15.27
CA ARG A 24 -40.83 10.47 -13.86
C ARG A 24 -41.39 9.32 -13.03
N PHE A 25 -42.61 8.90 -13.29
CA PHE A 25 -43.25 7.76 -12.63
C PHE A 25 -42.51 6.44 -12.99
N GLN A 26 -42.26 6.20 -14.27
CA GLN A 26 -41.49 5.04 -14.72
C GLN A 26 -40.04 5.06 -14.18
N ALA A 27 -39.39 6.22 -14.09
CA ALA A 27 -38.07 6.34 -13.51
C ALA A 27 -38.06 6.00 -12.02
N ARG A 28 -39.08 6.42 -11.26
CA ARG A 28 -39.24 6.06 -9.83
C ARG A 28 -39.47 4.56 -9.63
N HIS A 29 -40.28 3.91 -10.48
CA HIS A 29 -40.49 2.46 -10.42
C HIS A 29 -39.20 1.69 -10.75
N ARG A 30 -38.43 2.10 -11.74
CA ARG A 30 -37.14 1.49 -12.06
C ARG A 30 -36.12 1.61 -10.91
N VAL A 31 -36.09 2.75 -10.22
CA VAL A 31 -35.20 2.94 -9.05
C VAL A 31 -35.64 2.06 -7.89
N ARG A 32 -36.96 1.97 -7.59
CA ARG A 32 -37.49 1.08 -6.55
C ARG A 32 -37.19 -0.38 -6.87
N ALA A 33 -37.42 -0.82 -8.10
CA ALA A 33 -37.12 -2.17 -8.54
C ALA A 33 -35.62 -2.50 -8.41
N ALA A 34 -34.74 -1.56 -8.75
CA ALA A 34 -33.28 -1.72 -8.58
C ALA A 34 -32.87 -1.83 -7.10
N ILE A 35 -33.49 -1.04 -6.21
CA ILE A 35 -33.24 -1.13 -4.76
C ILE A 35 -33.71 -2.48 -4.20
N VAL A 36 -34.90 -2.93 -4.60
CA VAL A 36 -35.43 -4.25 -4.20
C VAL A 36 -34.52 -5.37 -4.73
N ALA A 37 -34.09 -5.31 -6.00
CA ALA A 37 -33.17 -6.29 -6.57
C ALA A 37 -31.82 -6.32 -5.82
N ALA A 38 -31.27 -5.14 -5.49
CA ALA A 38 -30.04 -5.03 -4.70
C ALA A 38 -30.20 -5.64 -3.30
N PHE A 39 -31.32 -5.34 -2.62
CA PHE A 39 -31.63 -5.93 -1.33
C PHE A 39 -31.73 -7.46 -1.42
N VAL A 40 -32.46 -7.98 -2.42
CA VAL A 40 -32.59 -9.43 -2.66
C VAL A 40 -31.22 -10.07 -2.89
N VAL A 41 -30.34 -9.43 -3.67
CA VAL A 41 -28.98 -9.94 -3.90
C VAL A 41 -28.18 -10.00 -2.59
N VAL A 42 -28.23 -8.97 -1.76
CA VAL A 42 -27.55 -8.95 -0.46
C VAL A 42 -28.06 -10.06 0.44
N VAL A 43 -29.38 -10.24 0.53
CA VAL A 43 -30.02 -11.29 1.32
C VAL A 43 -29.65 -12.67 0.80
N LEU A 44 -29.69 -12.89 -0.52
CA LEU A 44 -29.31 -14.19 -1.11
C LEU A 44 -27.83 -14.51 -0.87
N VAL A 45 -26.95 -13.54 -1.04
CA VAL A 45 -25.52 -13.76 -0.79
C VAL A 45 -25.27 -14.05 0.69
N GLU A 46 -25.78 -13.23 1.58
CA GLU A 46 -25.50 -13.38 3.02
C GLU A 46 -26.23 -14.57 3.63
N CYS A 47 -27.54 -14.72 3.39
CA CYS A 47 -28.34 -15.74 4.04
C CYS A 47 -28.25 -17.11 3.37
N VAL A 48 -27.99 -17.18 2.06
CA VAL A 48 -27.94 -18.46 1.34
C VAL A 48 -26.50 -18.85 1.01
N LEU A 49 -25.79 -18.05 0.18
CA LEU A 49 -24.46 -18.44 -0.29
C LEU A 49 -23.44 -18.51 0.85
N CYS A 50 -23.44 -17.53 1.75
CA CYS A 50 -22.54 -17.54 2.90
C CYS A 50 -22.96 -18.54 3.98
N ASN A 51 -24.16 -19.06 3.95
CA ASN A 51 -24.68 -20.06 4.90
C ASN A 51 -24.93 -21.44 4.28
N VAL A 52 -24.35 -21.74 3.13
CA VAL A 52 -24.43 -23.11 2.53
C VAL A 52 -24.02 -24.20 3.52
N PRO A 53 -22.98 -24.06 4.36
CA PRO A 53 -22.65 -25.08 5.37
C PRO A 53 -23.78 -25.33 6.38
N PHE A 54 -24.50 -24.29 6.82
CA PHE A 54 -25.69 -24.46 7.66
C PHE A 54 -26.74 -25.31 6.98
N PHE A 55 -27.10 -25.01 5.72
CA PHE A 55 -28.12 -25.72 4.99
C PHE A 55 -27.73 -27.20 4.72
N ARG A 56 -26.45 -27.47 4.45
CA ARG A 56 -25.92 -28.84 4.26
C ARG A 56 -25.87 -29.65 5.54
N SER A 57 -25.85 -29.03 6.70
CA SER A 57 -25.81 -29.65 8.00
C SER A 57 -27.17 -29.72 8.70
N LEU A 58 -28.27 -29.38 8.02
CA LEU A 58 -29.61 -29.37 8.61
C LEU A 58 -30.06 -30.77 9.10
N ALA A 59 -29.64 -31.83 8.42
CA ALA A 59 -29.95 -33.22 8.77
C ALA A 59 -29.10 -33.77 9.93
N ALA A 60 -28.13 -32.97 10.45
CA ALA A 60 -27.29 -33.42 11.55
C ALA A 60 -28.12 -33.83 12.76
N SER A 61 -27.87 -35.02 13.28
CA SER A 61 -28.56 -35.58 14.45
C SER A 61 -28.29 -34.77 15.73
N GLY A 62 -27.14 -34.11 15.79
CA GLY A 62 -26.65 -33.42 17.00
C GLY A 62 -26.25 -34.42 18.10
N ASP A 63 -26.31 -35.72 17.82
CA ASP A 63 -25.94 -36.71 18.78
C ASP A 63 -24.47 -36.66 19.12
N SER A 64 -24.17 -36.58 20.42
CA SER A 64 -22.82 -36.59 20.97
C SER A 64 -22.29 -38.02 21.21
N ALA A 65 -22.81 -39.01 20.52
CA ALA A 65 -22.36 -40.43 20.62
C ALA A 65 -20.84 -40.58 20.40
N ALA A 66 -20.18 -39.52 19.93
CA ALA A 66 -18.75 -39.38 19.80
C ALA A 66 -18.10 -38.60 20.96
N ALA A 67 -18.47 -38.90 22.20
CA ALA A 67 -17.84 -38.24 23.38
C ALA A 67 -16.36 -38.59 23.55
N TYR A 68 -15.86 -39.63 22.88
CA TYR A 68 -14.48 -40.08 23.00
C TYR A 68 -13.73 -39.93 21.69
N ASN A 69 -12.68 -39.15 21.74
CA ASN A 69 -11.73 -39.01 20.64
C ASN A 69 -10.57 -39.99 20.84
N THR A 70 -10.22 -40.73 19.81
CA THR A 70 -8.99 -41.52 19.79
C THR A 70 -7.88 -40.65 19.19
N LEU A 71 -6.82 -40.48 19.97
CA LEU A 71 -5.61 -39.82 19.47
C LEU A 71 -4.82 -40.79 18.60
N GLY A 72 -4.34 -40.30 17.45
CA GLY A 72 -3.37 -41.02 16.64
C GLY A 72 -2.00 -41.04 17.34
N PRO A 73 -1.15 -42.04 17.02
CA PRO A 73 0.15 -42.20 17.70
C PRO A 73 1.13 -41.04 17.45
N GLY A 74 0.82 -40.15 16.53
CA GLY A 74 1.60 -38.92 16.27
C GLY A 74 1.12 -37.70 17.05
N LEU A 75 0.12 -37.85 17.96
CA LEU A 75 -0.31 -36.78 18.87
C LEU A 75 -0.23 -37.24 20.31
N GLU A 76 0.35 -36.42 21.16
CA GLU A 76 0.41 -36.66 22.60
C GLU A 76 -0.26 -35.50 23.35
N ARG A 77 -1.10 -35.82 24.36
CA ARG A 77 -1.70 -34.82 25.23
C ARG A 77 -0.77 -34.55 26.40
N ARG A 78 -0.34 -33.31 26.52
CA ARG A 78 0.52 -32.85 27.61
C ARG A 78 -0.27 -32.60 28.90
N ASP A 79 0.43 -32.49 30.01
CA ASP A 79 -0.16 -32.18 31.30
C ASP A 79 -0.85 -30.81 31.35
N ASP A 80 -0.42 -29.87 30.48
CA ASP A 80 -1.04 -28.56 30.32
C ASP A 80 -2.32 -28.60 29.47
N GLY A 81 -2.75 -29.76 29.01
CA GLY A 81 -3.97 -29.97 28.20
C GLY A 81 -3.80 -29.71 26.70
N LEU A 82 -2.65 -29.20 26.24
CA LEU A 82 -2.35 -29.03 24.83
C LEU A 82 -1.99 -30.36 24.15
N LEU A 83 -2.18 -30.42 22.84
CA LEU A 83 -1.70 -31.53 22.02
C LEU A 83 -0.35 -31.17 21.40
N GLU A 84 0.62 -32.08 21.51
CA GLU A 84 1.92 -31.97 20.85
C GLU A 84 2.00 -32.92 19.66
N VAL A 85 2.50 -32.42 18.52
CA VAL A 85 2.77 -33.24 17.33
C VAL A 85 4.10 -33.97 17.51
N THR A 86 4.06 -35.28 17.75
CA THR A 86 5.24 -36.14 17.87
C THR A 86 5.64 -36.77 16.54
N ASP A 87 4.66 -37.14 15.70
CA ASP A 87 4.85 -37.59 14.31
C ASP A 87 3.80 -36.98 13.38
N PRO A 88 4.18 -36.06 12.48
CA PRO A 88 3.26 -35.41 11.55
C PRO A 88 2.48 -36.35 10.63
N THR A 89 3.01 -37.54 10.35
CA THR A 89 2.38 -38.52 9.45
C THR A 89 1.20 -39.24 10.10
N GLN A 90 1.18 -39.31 11.43
CA GLN A 90 0.18 -40.03 12.24
C GLN A 90 -0.50 -39.10 13.26
N ALA A 91 -0.42 -37.78 13.07
CA ALA A 91 -1.02 -36.78 13.93
C ALA A 91 -2.50 -36.57 13.57
N TYR A 92 -3.41 -37.29 14.23
CA TYR A 92 -4.86 -37.15 13.99
C TYR A 92 -5.70 -37.35 15.25
N LEU A 93 -6.90 -36.74 15.25
CA LEU A 93 -7.98 -37.08 16.18
C LEU A 93 -9.06 -37.84 15.41
N GLN A 94 -9.45 -38.98 15.90
CA GLN A 94 -10.49 -39.81 15.29
C GLN A 94 -11.77 -39.78 16.14
N VAL A 95 -12.91 -39.67 15.48
CA VAL A 95 -14.22 -39.61 16.09
C VAL A 95 -15.20 -40.49 15.31
N ALA A 96 -16.11 -41.19 16.00
CA ALA A 96 -17.22 -41.91 15.39
C ALA A 96 -18.29 -40.92 14.90
N ALA A 97 -18.96 -41.24 13.80
CA ALA A 97 -20.02 -40.42 13.21
C ALA A 97 -21.18 -41.34 12.74
N ASP A 98 -22.36 -40.77 12.62
CA ASP A 98 -23.57 -41.49 12.12
C ASP A 98 -23.84 -41.18 10.63
N GLY A 99 -23.04 -40.32 10.01
CA GLY A 99 -23.19 -39.90 8.62
C GLY A 99 -24.29 -38.85 8.39
N SER A 100 -24.92 -38.33 9.45
CA SER A 100 -26.00 -37.33 9.35
C SER A 100 -25.48 -35.92 8.97
N SER A 101 -24.17 -35.66 9.11
CA SER A 101 -23.54 -34.39 8.77
C SER A 101 -22.22 -34.58 8.03
N GLU A 102 -21.97 -33.73 7.05
CA GLU A 102 -20.66 -33.60 6.38
C GLU A 102 -19.67 -32.72 7.19
N TYR A 103 -20.00 -32.31 8.41
CA TYR A 103 -19.21 -31.40 9.17
C TYR A 103 -18.83 -31.97 10.53
N VAL A 104 -17.59 -31.65 10.93
CA VAL A 104 -17.08 -31.87 12.29
C VAL A 104 -16.73 -30.53 12.92
N ARG A 105 -16.90 -30.42 14.22
CA ARG A 105 -16.50 -29.26 15.01
C ARG A 105 -15.26 -29.58 15.79
N ILE A 106 -14.23 -28.78 15.62
CA ILE A 106 -13.05 -28.79 16.49
C ILE A 106 -13.38 -27.97 17.72
N VAL A 107 -13.19 -28.55 18.89
CA VAL A 107 -13.38 -27.91 20.18
C VAL A 107 -12.01 -27.41 20.63
N PRO A 108 -11.81 -26.09 20.81
CA PRO A 108 -10.57 -25.58 21.35
C PRO A 108 -10.47 -25.89 22.86
N VAL A 109 -9.25 -25.89 23.40
CA VAL A 109 -9.04 -25.92 24.84
C VAL A 109 -9.63 -24.68 25.52
N SER A 110 -9.91 -24.77 26.82
CA SER A 110 -10.50 -23.65 27.57
C SER A 110 -9.55 -22.46 27.66
N ASP A 111 -10.11 -21.26 27.87
CA ASP A 111 -9.33 -20.05 28.08
C ASP A 111 -8.41 -20.13 29.33
N GLU A 112 -8.79 -20.93 30.31
CA GLU A 112 -7.97 -21.19 31.51
C GLU A 112 -6.68 -21.93 31.14
N VAL A 113 -6.77 -22.96 30.29
CA VAL A 113 -5.62 -23.70 29.76
C VAL A 113 -4.73 -22.77 28.94
N MET A 114 -5.32 -21.94 28.09
CA MET A 114 -4.58 -20.98 27.28
C MET A 114 -3.90 -19.88 28.12
N GLY A 115 -4.52 -19.47 29.22
CA GLY A 115 -3.97 -18.49 30.16
C GLY A 115 -2.82 -19.04 31.02
N GLY A 116 -2.75 -20.35 31.23
CA GLY A 116 -1.69 -21.05 31.97
C GLY A 116 -0.43 -21.32 31.13
N VAL A 117 -0.46 -21.09 29.82
CA VAL A 117 0.68 -21.36 28.91
C VAL A 117 1.80 -20.34 29.17
N PRO A 118 3.05 -20.77 29.40
CA PRO A 118 4.16 -19.86 29.63
C PRO A 118 4.37 -18.88 28.48
N ALA A 119 4.68 -17.62 28.80
CA ALA A 119 5.02 -16.62 27.82
C ALA A 119 6.25 -17.07 27.02
N GLY A 120 6.11 -17.17 25.69
CA GLY A 120 7.17 -17.67 24.79
C GLY A 120 6.91 -19.07 24.23
N SER A 121 5.92 -19.80 24.73
CA SER A 121 5.50 -21.07 24.13
C SER A 121 4.88 -20.87 22.75
N ARG A 122 5.32 -21.64 21.75
CA ARG A 122 4.84 -21.54 20.35
C ARG A 122 3.52 -22.32 20.17
N VAL A 123 2.46 -21.93 20.89
CA VAL A 123 1.13 -22.47 20.63
C VAL A 123 0.57 -21.87 19.34
N LEU A 124 0.13 -22.74 18.44
CA LEU A 124 -0.41 -22.31 17.15
C LEU A 124 -1.84 -21.79 17.31
N ARG A 125 -2.08 -20.51 17.00
CA ARG A 125 -3.44 -19.94 16.96
C ARG A 125 -4.19 -20.31 15.66
N THR A 126 -3.46 -20.69 14.62
CA THR A 126 -4.00 -21.18 13.36
C THR A 126 -3.32 -22.50 13.02
N VAL A 127 -4.11 -23.55 12.85
CA VAL A 127 -3.67 -24.93 12.65
C VAL A 127 -4.18 -25.42 11.30
N ARG A 128 -3.32 -26.03 10.52
CA ARG A 128 -3.73 -26.68 9.26
C ARG A 128 -4.23 -28.09 9.54
N VAL A 129 -5.43 -28.37 9.07
CA VAL A 129 -6.08 -29.67 9.27
C VAL A 129 -6.69 -30.21 7.99
N ARG A 130 -6.86 -31.52 7.95
CA ARG A 130 -7.61 -32.24 6.91
C ARG A 130 -8.58 -33.22 7.57
N ALA A 131 -9.85 -33.12 7.24
CA ALA A 131 -10.85 -34.01 7.81
C ALA A 131 -11.18 -35.12 6.80
N ASP A 132 -10.68 -36.33 7.06
CA ASP A 132 -10.87 -37.52 6.23
C ASP A 132 -12.04 -38.34 6.82
N ALA A 133 -12.97 -38.79 5.98
CA ALA A 133 -14.09 -39.65 6.41
C ALA A 133 -14.00 -41.03 5.75
N ASP A 134 -13.99 -42.08 6.56
CA ASP A 134 -13.77 -43.48 6.15
C ASP A 134 -12.56 -43.60 5.20
N ARG A 135 -12.81 -43.72 3.89
CA ARG A 135 -11.77 -43.84 2.85
C ARG A 135 -11.66 -42.60 1.95
N VAL A 136 -12.43 -41.55 2.26
CA VAL A 136 -12.44 -40.31 1.45
C VAL A 136 -11.59 -39.25 2.11
N ALA A 137 -10.51 -38.87 1.44
CA ALA A 137 -9.66 -37.78 1.90
C ALA A 137 -10.36 -36.41 1.73
N GLY A 138 -10.33 -35.60 2.78
CA GLY A 138 -10.85 -34.26 2.77
C GLY A 138 -9.87 -33.26 2.16
N SER A 139 -10.28 -32.01 2.06
CA SER A 139 -9.41 -30.90 1.65
C SER A 139 -8.64 -30.34 2.83
N LEU A 140 -7.40 -29.89 2.57
CA LEU A 140 -6.62 -29.15 3.56
C LEU A 140 -7.28 -27.79 3.82
N CYS A 141 -7.46 -27.43 5.08
CA CYS A 141 -7.98 -26.14 5.51
C CYS A 141 -7.25 -25.63 6.76
N SER A 142 -7.35 -24.33 7.01
CA SER A 142 -6.79 -23.68 8.19
C SER A 142 -7.91 -23.40 9.19
N VAL A 143 -7.70 -23.78 10.44
CA VAL A 143 -8.60 -23.57 11.56
C VAL A 143 -7.96 -22.56 12.50
N SER A 144 -8.66 -21.47 12.81
CA SER A 144 -8.19 -20.43 13.72
C SER A 144 -9.06 -20.39 14.98
N LEU A 145 -8.44 -20.26 16.14
CA LEU A 145 -9.14 -20.06 17.42
C LEU A 145 -9.93 -18.75 17.46
N ASP A 146 -9.44 -17.74 16.73
CA ASP A 146 -10.05 -16.42 16.69
C ASP A 146 -11.33 -16.36 15.82
N SER A 147 -11.62 -17.45 15.10
CA SER A 147 -12.78 -17.55 14.21
C SER A 147 -13.63 -18.78 14.52
N SER A 148 -14.71 -18.58 15.25
CA SER A 148 -15.65 -19.67 15.63
C SER A 148 -16.19 -20.47 14.42
N ARG A 149 -16.26 -19.86 13.25
CA ARG A 149 -16.74 -20.50 12.02
C ARG A 149 -15.70 -21.42 11.40
N SER A 150 -14.42 -21.11 11.52
CA SER A 150 -13.32 -21.95 11.01
C SER A 150 -13.20 -23.26 11.78
N LEU A 151 -13.77 -23.34 12.99
CA LEU A 151 -13.82 -24.56 13.81
C LEU A 151 -14.73 -25.64 13.22
N TYR A 152 -15.58 -25.30 12.26
CA TYR A 152 -16.42 -26.27 11.54
C TYR A 152 -15.77 -26.68 10.23
N VAL A 153 -15.17 -27.87 10.23
CA VAL A 153 -14.43 -28.41 9.09
C VAL A 153 -15.32 -29.37 8.31
N ARG A 154 -15.31 -29.25 6.98
CA ARG A 154 -16.05 -30.15 6.14
C ARG A 154 -15.28 -31.47 5.97
N ALA A 155 -15.92 -32.58 6.31
CA ALA A 155 -15.52 -33.93 5.97
C ALA A 155 -16.53 -34.50 4.98
N ALA A 156 -16.27 -35.67 4.38
CA ALA A 156 -17.32 -36.41 3.71
C ALA A 156 -18.25 -37.05 4.77
N ALA A 157 -19.48 -37.37 4.39
CA ALA A 157 -20.36 -38.16 5.26
C ALA A 157 -19.79 -39.57 5.41
N GLY A 158 -19.60 -40.03 6.64
CA GLY A 158 -18.99 -41.32 6.94
C GLY A 158 -19.28 -41.76 8.36
N ARG A 159 -18.91 -43.00 8.70
CA ARG A 159 -19.05 -43.54 10.07
C ARG A 159 -17.87 -43.24 10.97
N THR A 160 -16.74 -42.95 10.38
CA THR A 160 -15.52 -42.58 11.11
C THR A 160 -14.89 -41.39 10.46
N VAL A 161 -14.63 -40.32 11.23
CA VAL A 161 -13.93 -39.11 10.75
C VAL A 161 -12.60 -38.98 11.47
N ARG A 162 -11.55 -38.77 10.69
CA ARG A 162 -10.19 -38.43 11.17
C ARG A 162 -9.88 -37.02 10.82
N VAL A 163 -9.60 -36.20 11.82
CA VAL A 163 -9.07 -34.84 11.64
C VAL A 163 -7.56 -34.91 11.77
N GLN A 164 -6.88 -34.95 10.65
CA GLN A 164 -5.43 -34.97 10.58
C GLN A 164 -4.88 -33.57 10.77
N VAL A 165 -3.93 -33.42 11.69
CA VAL A 165 -3.17 -32.20 11.94
C VAL A 165 -1.97 -32.19 11.00
N VAL A 166 -1.84 -31.16 10.16
CA VAL A 166 -0.77 -31.05 9.16
C VAL A 166 0.21 -29.95 9.60
N GLU A 167 0.83 -30.19 10.77
CA GLU A 167 1.81 -29.28 11.35
C GLU A 167 3.12 -30.02 11.64
N PRO A 168 4.28 -29.33 11.68
CA PRO A 168 5.57 -29.96 11.94
C PRO A 168 5.66 -30.54 13.36
N LYS A 169 6.59 -31.48 13.53
CA LYS A 169 6.91 -32.07 14.84
C LYS A 169 7.25 -31.00 15.87
N GLY A 170 6.78 -31.16 17.09
CA GLY A 170 6.97 -30.21 18.19
C GLY A 170 5.96 -29.06 18.21
N SER A 171 5.03 -28.99 17.25
CA SER A 171 3.97 -27.99 17.26
C SER A 171 2.98 -28.25 18.38
N LEU A 172 2.62 -27.20 19.13
CA LEU A 172 1.60 -27.23 20.17
C LEU A 172 0.24 -26.81 19.60
N ILE A 173 -0.74 -27.72 19.71
CA ILE A 173 -2.05 -27.58 19.11
C ILE A 173 -3.08 -27.38 20.23
N PRO A 174 -3.86 -26.28 20.20
CA PRO A 174 -4.83 -25.96 21.26
C PRO A 174 -6.20 -26.57 20.99
N PHE A 175 -6.24 -27.88 20.68
CA PHE A 175 -7.48 -28.63 20.48
C PHE A 175 -7.76 -29.55 21.67
N ASP A 176 -8.99 -29.47 22.20
CA ASP A 176 -9.47 -30.36 23.22
C ASP A 176 -10.06 -31.63 22.61
N ALA A 177 -11.02 -31.48 21.70
CA ALA A 177 -11.74 -32.59 21.10
C ALA A 177 -12.21 -32.25 19.66
N VAL A 178 -12.67 -33.28 18.96
CA VAL A 178 -13.43 -33.18 17.71
C VAL A 178 -14.81 -33.78 17.96
N ARG A 179 -15.86 -33.09 17.49
CA ARG A 179 -17.25 -33.56 17.54
C ARG A 179 -17.77 -33.76 16.13
N ALA A 180 -18.32 -34.93 15.85
CA ALA A 180 -19.04 -35.22 14.62
C ALA A 180 -20.55 -34.93 14.77
N ASN A 181 -21.32 -35.19 13.71
CA ASN A 181 -22.79 -35.05 13.65
C ASN A 181 -23.28 -33.64 14.06
N VAL A 182 -22.50 -32.62 13.76
CA VAL A 182 -22.77 -31.27 14.19
C VAL A 182 -23.48 -30.44 13.14
N ARG A 183 -24.39 -29.59 13.60
CA ARG A 183 -24.97 -28.52 12.77
C ARG A 183 -24.08 -27.30 12.79
N VAL A 184 -23.75 -26.80 11.62
CA VAL A 184 -23.04 -25.53 11.48
C VAL A 184 -24.03 -24.40 11.83
N PRO A 185 -23.68 -23.45 12.72
CA PRO A 185 -24.60 -22.38 13.08
C PRO A 185 -24.84 -21.43 11.90
N PHE A 186 -26.07 -20.93 11.80
CA PHE A 186 -26.41 -19.84 10.90
C PHE A 186 -25.74 -18.55 11.41
N SER A 187 -25.04 -17.86 10.54
CA SER A 187 -24.29 -16.65 10.93
C SER A 187 -24.46 -15.52 9.91
N VAL A 188 -24.76 -14.33 10.42
CA VAL A 188 -24.78 -13.09 9.64
C VAL A 188 -23.61 -12.23 10.07
N SER A 189 -22.81 -11.76 9.12
CA SER A 189 -21.70 -10.86 9.38
C SER A 189 -22.08 -9.42 9.04
N PRO A 190 -22.21 -8.53 10.05
CA PRO A 190 -22.53 -7.12 9.79
C PRO A 190 -21.52 -6.44 8.86
N LEU A 191 -20.22 -6.77 8.99
CA LEU A 191 -19.17 -6.24 8.13
C LEU A 191 -19.37 -6.67 6.68
N ARG A 192 -19.67 -7.95 6.43
CA ARG A 192 -19.91 -8.50 5.08
C ARG A 192 -21.14 -7.85 4.45
N VAL A 193 -22.24 -7.71 5.21
CA VAL A 193 -23.45 -7.01 4.76
C VAL A 193 -23.11 -5.55 4.41
N ALA A 194 -22.37 -4.84 5.27
CA ALA A 194 -21.96 -3.46 5.00
C ALA A 194 -21.12 -3.34 3.73
N LEU A 195 -20.18 -4.26 3.50
CA LEU A 195 -19.37 -4.31 2.28
C LEU A 195 -20.23 -4.59 1.02
N LEU A 196 -21.18 -5.52 1.10
CA LEU A 196 -22.10 -5.81 0.00
C LEU A 196 -22.96 -4.58 -0.34
N VAL A 197 -23.50 -3.90 0.68
CA VAL A 197 -24.27 -2.67 0.51
C VAL A 197 -23.38 -1.57 -0.09
N LEU A 198 -22.16 -1.41 0.37
CA LEU A 198 -21.21 -0.45 -0.18
C LEU A 198 -20.97 -0.72 -1.68
N VAL A 199 -20.69 -1.98 -2.06
CA VAL A 199 -20.49 -2.36 -3.47
C VAL A 199 -21.74 -2.01 -4.30
N MET A 200 -22.93 -2.31 -3.80
CA MET A 200 -24.18 -1.99 -4.50
C MET A 200 -24.38 -0.48 -4.67
N VAL A 201 -24.06 0.32 -3.65
CA VAL A 201 -24.11 1.79 -3.73
C VAL A 201 -23.10 2.30 -4.76
N LEU A 202 -21.86 1.77 -4.77
CA LEU A 202 -20.87 2.14 -5.75
C LEU A 202 -21.35 1.82 -7.17
N VAL A 203 -21.84 0.61 -7.42
CA VAL A 203 -22.41 0.22 -8.73
C VAL A 203 -23.57 1.16 -9.12
N ALA A 204 -24.47 1.48 -8.20
CA ALA A 204 -25.59 2.39 -8.48
C ALA A 204 -25.11 3.82 -8.82
N LEU A 205 -24.08 4.33 -8.14
CA LEU A 205 -23.51 5.66 -8.36
C LEU A 205 -22.77 5.75 -9.71
N TRP A 206 -22.00 4.73 -10.08
CA TRP A 206 -21.20 4.74 -11.32
C TRP A 206 -21.87 4.08 -12.53
N ARG A 207 -23.09 3.56 -12.39
CA ARG A 207 -23.84 3.00 -13.53
C ARG A 207 -23.95 4.02 -14.67
N PRO A 208 -23.92 3.59 -15.94
CA PRO A 208 -24.14 4.48 -17.09
C PRO A 208 -25.43 5.28 -16.95
N GLY A 209 -25.39 6.57 -17.25
CA GLY A 209 -26.54 7.47 -17.14
C GLY A 209 -26.88 7.96 -15.74
N SER A 210 -26.11 7.62 -14.70
CA SER A 210 -26.27 8.19 -13.37
C SER A 210 -26.01 9.70 -13.35
N ARG A 211 -26.37 10.36 -12.22
CA ARG A 211 -26.12 11.80 -12.07
C ARG A 211 -24.64 12.15 -12.16
N LEU A 212 -23.74 11.28 -11.69
CA LEU A 212 -22.29 11.53 -11.71
C LEU A 212 -21.74 11.65 -13.13
N TRP A 213 -22.33 10.95 -14.12
CA TRP A 213 -21.96 11.08 -15.54
C TRP A 213 -22.42 12.38 -16.17
N LYS A 214 -23.47 13.01 -15.60
CA LYS A 214 -24.06 14.26 -16.11
C LYS A 214 -23.46 15.51 -15.48
N VAL A 215 -22.75 15.37 -14.36
CA VAL A 215 -22.11 16.50 -13.67
C VAL A 215 -20.71 16.69 -14.26
N PRO A 216 -20.43 17.86 -14.90
CA PRO A 216 -19.09 18.16 -15.39
C PRO A 216 -18.15 18.45 -14.21
N LEU A 217 -16.87 18.09 -14.38
CA LEU A 217 -15.84 18.46 -13.43
C LEU A 217 -15.59 19.96 -13.44
N ASN A 218 -15.82 20.61 -12.31
CA ASN A 218 -15.57 22.03 -12.11
C ASN A 218 -14.67 22.26 -10.90
N THR A 219 -13.40 22.50 -11.13
CA THR A 219 -12.40 22.74 -10.07
C THR A 219 -12.58 24.07 -9.35
N SER A 220 -13.40 25.01 -9.88
CA SER A 220 -13.76 26.26 -9.19
C SER A 220 -14.95 26.09 -8.27
N SER A 221 -15.73 24.99 -8.40
CA SER A 221 -16.89 24.72 -7.55
C SER A 221 -16.48 24.38 -6.14
N VAL A 222 -16.91 25.20 -5.16
CA VAL A 222 -16.71 24.96 -3.74
C VAL A 222 -17.29 23.60 -3.33
N ARG A 223 -18.49 23.27 -3.82
CA ARG A 223 -19.14 22.00 -3.51
C ARG A 223 -18.30 20.78 -3.93
N GLN A 224 -17.73 20.78 -5.14
CA GLN A 224 -16.90 19.66 -5.60
C GLN A 224 -15.58 19.58 -4.81
N ARG A 225 -14.97 20.71 -4.47
CA ARG A 225 -13.77 20.74 -3.61
C ARG A 225 -14.04 20.21 -2.21
N VAL A 226 -15.15 20.64 -1.59
CA VAL A 226 -15.58 20.15 -0.26
C VAL A 226 -15.89 18.65 -0.32
N THR A 227 -16.58 18.19 -1.37
CA THR A 227 -16.85 16.74 -1.53
C THR A 227 -15.56 15.94 -1.63
N LEU A 228 -14.57 16.39 -2.40
CA LEU A 228 -13.26 15.72 -2.46
C LEU A 228 -12.56 15.74 -1.10
N GLY A 229 -12.58 16.88 -0.39
CA GLY A 229 -12.03 17.00 0.96
C GLY A 229 -12.67 16.01 1.94
N VAL A 230 -14.00 15.92 1.97
CA VAL A 230 -14.74 14.97 2.81
C VAL A 230 -14.39 13.51 2.46
N LEU A 231 -14.29 13.18 1.17
CA LEU A 231 -13.88 11.83 0.74
C LEU A 231 -12.45 11.49 1.17
N LEU A 232 -11.54 12.45 1.19
CA LEU A 232 -10.16 12.27 1.65
C LEU A 232 -10.03 12.28 3.18
N THR A 233 -11.03 12.80 3.90
CA THR A 233 -11.03 12.81 5.38
C THR A 233 -11.06 11.40 5.94
N VAL A 234 -11.82 10.48 5.36
CA VAL A 234 -11.93 9.10 5.85
C VAL A 234 -10.58 8.38 5.79
N PRO A 235 -9.91 8.25 4.63
CA PRO A 235 -8.57 7.67 4.59
C PRO A 235 -7.56 8.47 5.42
N GLY A 236 -7.71 9.77 5.55
CA GLY A 236 -6.88 10.60 6.42
C GLY A 236 -7.01 10.22 7.90
N LEU A 237 -8.22 10.08 8.41
CA LEU A 237 -8.46 9.64 9.79
C LEU A 237 -7.96 8.22 10.04
N VAL A 238 -8.18 7.31 9.08
CA VAL A 238 -7.64 5.94 9.17
C VAL A 238 -6.10 5.97 9.21
N THR A 239 -5.47 6.80 8.39
CA THR A 239 -4.01 6.96 8.40
C THR A 239 -3.52 7.52 9.73
N VAL A 240 -4.15 8.58 10.25
CA VAL A 240 -3.78 9.16 11.54
C VAL A 240 -3.91 8.13 12.66
N ALA A 241 -5.00 7.35 12.70
CA ALA A 241 -5.20 6.31 13.69
C ALA A 241 -4.14 5.20 13.56
N ALA A 242 -3.84 4.76 12.34
CA ALA A 242 -2.82 3.74 12.09
C ALA A 242 -1.41 4.23 12.48
N VAL A 243 -1.06 5.46 12.12
CA VAL A 243 0.22 6.09 12.48
C VAL A 243 0.34 6.23 13.99
N ALA A 244 -0.70 6.76 14.66
CA ALA A 244 -0.71 6.92 16.12
C ALA A 244 -0.54 5.56 16.81
N TRP A 245 -1.24 4.53 16.34
CA TRP A 245 -1.08 3.17 16.85
C TRP A 245 0.35 2.65 16.69
N GLN A 246 0.94 2.79 15.50
CA GLN A 246 2.30 2.36 15.22
C GLN A 246 3.35 3.11 16.06
N LEU A 247 3.14 4.41 16.32
CA LEU A 247 4.04 5.20 17.14
C LEU A 247 3.95 4.83 18.63
N VAL A 248 2.74 4.57 19.14
CA VAL A 248 2.54 4.17 20.56
C VAL A 248 3.01 2.72 20.81
N SER A 249 2.84 1.84 19.81
CA SER A 249 3.27 0.44 19.91
C SER A 249 4.68 0.19 19.34
N ALA A 250 5.45 1.26 19.08
CA ALA A 250 6.78 1.16 18.50
C ALA A 250 7.73 0.39 19.43
N VAL A 251 8.29 -0.70 18.91
CA VAL A 251 9.36 -1.47 19.54
C VAL A 251 10.42 -1.74 18.48
N PRO A 252 11.71 -1.77 18.82
CA PRO A 252 12.77 -2.15 17.90
C PRO A 252 12.46 -3.51 17.26
N LEU A 253 12.54 -3.56 15.93
CA LEU A 253 12.28 -4.78 15.18
C LEU A 253 13.60 -5.37 14.69
N SER A 254 14.33 -5.94 15.63
CA SER A 254 15.55 -6.70 15.34
C SER A 254 15.49 -8.08 16.00
N PHE A 255 16.05 -9.08 15.34
CA PHE A 255 16.20 -10.41 15.89
C PHE A 255 17.46 -11.07 15.36
N HIS A 256 18.02 -11.91 16.21
CA HIS A 256 19.20 -12.70 15.94
C HIS A 256 18.99 -14.14 16.42
N THR A 257 19.56 -15.08 15.70
CA THR A 257 19.63 -16.49 16.10
C THR A 257 21.10 -16.92 15.92
N ASP A 258 21.63 -17.64 16.88
CA ASP A 258 23.02 -18.10 16.84
C ASP A 258 23.37 -18.81 15.52
N GLY A 259 24.49 -18.47 14.94
CA GLY A 259 24.91 -18.98 13.63
C GLY A 259 24.18 -18.38 12.43
N MET A 260 23.35 -17.37 12.63
CA MET A 260 22.58 -16.72 11.56
C MET A 260 22.87 -15.21 11.52
N TYR A 261 22.44 -14.57 10.41
CA TYR A 261 22.49 -13.11 10.29
C TYR A 261 21.62 -12.43 11.35
N THR A 262 22.00 -11.21 11.72
CA THR A 262 21.17 -10.30 12.49
C THR A 262 20.25 -9.55 11.55
N TYR A 263 18.95 -9.69 11.75
CA TYR A 263 17.93 -8.98 10.98
C TYR A 263 17.47 -7.76 11.76
N ASP A 264 17.65 -6.57 11.19
CA ASP A 264 17.22 -5.31 11.78
C ASP A 264 16.42 -4.54 10.73
N TYR A 265 15.18 -4.17 11.05
CA TYR A 265 14.25 -3.52 10.14
C TYR A 265 14.11 -2.01 10.39
N ASP A 266 14.90 -1.46 11.32
CA ASP A 266 14.82 -0.06 11.74
C ASP A 266 15.87 0.85 11.08
N GLN A 267 16.36 0.47 9.89
CA GLN A 267 17.43 1.18 9.15
C GLN A 267 17.23 2.69 9.06
N TYR A 268 16.00 3.16 8.78
CA TYR A 268 15.72 4.59 8.65
C TYR A 268 15.82 5.34 9.98
N ASP A 269 15.49 4.68 11.09
CA ASP A 269 15.65 5.27 12.41
C ASP A 269 17.14 5.36 12.80
N HIS A 270 17.94 4.34 12.47
CA HIS A 270 19.40 4.40 12.61
C HIS A 270 20.03 5.51 11.77
N VAL A 271 19.56 5.70 10.52
CA VAL A 271 20.00 6.84 9.69
C VAL A 271 19.65 8.16 10.33
N ALA A 272 18.44 8.29 10.91
CA ALA A 272 18.04 9.53 11.55
C ALA A 272 18.89 9.85 12.79
N ARG A 273 19.22 8.82 13.61
CA ARG A 273 20.14 8.97 14.75
C ARG A 273 21.51 9.44 14.28
N ALA A 274 22.12 8.71 13.35
CA ALA A 274 23.45 9.04 12.81
C ALA A 274 23.55 10.47 12.28
N LEU A 275 22.52 10.93 11.54
CA LEU A 275 22.46 12.29 11.01
C LEU A 275 22.34 13.36 12.12
N LEU A 276 21.62 13.08 13.20
CA LEU A 276 21.51 14.00 14.35
C LEU A 276 22.81 14.03 15.14
N ASP A 277 23.55 12.91 15.19
CA ASP A 277 24.87 12.81 15.82
C ASP A 277 26.01 13.34 14.91
N GLY A 278 25.68 13.81 13.71
CA GLY A 278 26.57 14.54 12.80
C GLY A 278 27.44 13.68 11.89
N HIS A 279 27.06 12.40 11.68
CA HIS A 279 27.81 11.51 10.80
C HIS A 279 26.91 10.70 9.85
N ALA A 280 27.52 9.99 8.89
CA ALA A 280 26.80 9.27 7.83
C ALA A 280 26.79 7.75 7.99
N TRP A 281 27.60 7.18 8.90
CA TRP A 281 27.60 5.76 9.24
C TRP A 281 26.60 5.47 10.36
N LEU A 282 26.14 4.23 10.43
CA LEU A 282 25.20 3.78 11.45
C LEU A 282 25.99 3.33 12.71
N ASP A 283 25.48 3.70 13.89
CA ASP A 283 26.04 3.32 15.19
C ASP A 283 25.63 1.89 15.54
N LEU A 284 26.14 0.95 14.76
CA LEU A 284 25.92 -0.48 14.90
C LEU A 284 27.25 -1.17 15.15
N ASP A 285 27.23 -2.18 16.02
CA ASP A 285 28.40 -2.94 16.37
C ASP A 285 29.00 -3.67 15.15
N VAL A 286 30.32 -3.62 15.05
CA VAL A 286 31.08 -4.34 14.03
C VAL A 286 31.99 -5.34 14.72
N PRO A 287 31.73 -6.64 14.62
CA PRO A 287 32.56 -7.65 15.24
C PRO A 287 33.96 -7.72 14.59
N GLN A 288 34.97 -8.01 15.41
CA GLN A 288 36.36 -8.06 14.96
C GLN A 288 36.56 -9.04 13.81
N GLY A 289 35.95 -10.24 13.88
CA GLY A 289 36.03 -11.23 12.81
C GLY A 289 35.53 -10.73 11.44
N LEU A 290 34.55 -9.83 11.41
CA LEU A 290 34.08 -9.22 10.16
C LEU A 290 35.03 -8.13 9.66
N ARG A 291 35.75 -7.44 10.56
CA ARG A 291 36.74 -6.40 10.17
C ARG A 291 38.01 -7.00 9.58
N ASP A 292 38.42 -8.17 10.09
CA ASP A 292 39.72 -8.79 9.77
C ASP A 292 39.67 -9.66 8.50
N VAL A 293 38.49 -9.85 7.91
CA VAL A 293 38.28 -10.63 6.70
C VAL A 293 38.62 -9.84 5.46
N ASP A 294 39.42 -10.45 4.55
CA ASP A 294 39.82 -9.83 3.29
C ASP A 294 38.63 -9.47 2.38
N ASN A 295 37.64 -10.36 2.28
CA ASN A 295 36.42 -10.13 1.51
C ASN A 295 35.15 -10.42 2.32
N PRO A 296 34.55 -9.41 2.99
CA PRO A 296 33.30 -9.59 3.74
C PRO A 296 32.08 -9.82 2.83
N TYR A 297 32.19 -9.66 1.53
CA TYR A 297 31.10 -9.83 0.56
C TYR A 297 30.99 -11.25 0.01
N ASP A 298 32.04 -12.07 0.14
CA ASP A 298 31.97 -13.47 -0.24
C ASP A 298 31.02 -14.26 0.68
N VAL A 299 30.11 -15.00 0.04
CA VAL A 299 29.04 -15.70 0.77
C VAL A 299 29.58 -16.85 1.62
N ALA A 300 30.56 -17.59 1.11
CA ALA A 300 31.16 -18.74 1.82
C ALA A 300 31.91 -18.26 3.07
N THR A 301 32.69 -17.19 2.94
CA THR A 301 33.42 -16.56 4.04
C THR A 301 32.45 -16.11 5.14
N ARG A 302 31.33 -15.44 4.77
CA ARG A 302 30.32 -15.03 5.76
C ARG A 302 29.64 -16.22 6.44
N GLN A 303 29.33 -17.29 5.71
CA GLN A 303 28.74 -18.49 6.31
C GLN A 303 29.68 -19.12 7.32
N GLN A 304 30.99 -19.12 7.07
CA GLN A 304 31.97 -19.59 8.02
C GLN A 304 32.03 -18.69 9.25
N LEU A 305 32.09 -17.35 9.09
CA LEU A 305 32.06 -16.40 10.21
C LEU A 305 30.84 -16.62 11.10
N LEU A 306 29.65 -16.81 10.51
CA LEU A 306 28.44 -17.07 11.25
C LEU A 306 28.50 -18.42 11.99
N ALA A 307 29.04 -19.48 11.36
CA ALA A 307 29.24 -20.78 11.98
C ALA A 307 30.23 -20.72 13.15
N ASP A 308 31.26 -19.86 13.06
CA ASP A 308 32.23 -19.59 14.11
C ASP A 308 31.69 -18.67 15.23
N GLY A 309 30.40 -18.27 15.15
CA GLY A 309 29.71 -17.46 16.16
C GLY A 309 29.98 -15.95 16.06
N VAL A 310 30.53 -15.47 14.95
CA VAL A 310 30.76 -14.03 14.74
C VAL A 310 29.43 -13.30 14.58
N SER A 311 29.10 -12.40 15.50
CA SER A 311 27.84 -11.64 15.57
C SER A 311 28.07 -10.26 16.19
N PRO A 312 27.32 -9.22 15.80
CA PRO A 312 26.25 -9.22 14.79
C PRO A 312 26.76 -9.03 13.35
N VAL A 313 26.20 -9.78 12.41
CA VAL A 313 26.36 -9.54 10.97
C VAL A 313 24.99 -9.14 10.41
N TYR A 314 24.82 -7.86 10.11
CA TYR A 314 23.52 -7.32 9.72
C TYR A 314 23.16 -7.67 8.29
N TRP A 315 22.02 -8.34 8.14
CA TRP A 315 21.45 -8.67 6.85
C TRP A 315 20.85 -7.44 6.17
N ASP A 316 21.17 -7.27 4.88
CA ASP A 316 20.61 -6.23 4.04
C ASP A 316 21.07 -4.80 4.42
N TYR A 317 22.25 -4.69 5.02
CA TYR A 317 22.97 -3.46 5.29
C TYR A 317 24.20 -3.35 4.39
N ALA A 318 24.63 -2.16 4.07
CA ALA A 318 25.88 -1.92 3.37
C ALA A 318 27.04 -1.87 4.38
N PHE A 319 28.04 -2.71 4.19
CA PHE A 319 29.27 -2.70 4.96
C PHE A 319 30.41 -2.13 4.12
N PHE A 320 31.02 -1.02 4.56
CA PHE A 320 32.08 -0.38 3.80
C PHE A 320 33.11 0.26 4.72
N ASN A 321 34.41 0.00 4.47
CA ASN A 321 35.52 0.52 5.28
C ASN A 321 35.33 0.31 6.80
N GLY A 322 34.90 -0.89 7.21
CA GLY A 322 34.73 -1.26 8.61
C GLY A 322 33.56 -0.57 9.31
N ARG A 323 32.57 -0.04 8.59
CA ARG A 323 31.40 0.63 9.12
C ARG A 323 30.13 0.18 8.41
N TRP A 324 28.99 0.27 9.12
CA TRP A 324 27.68 -0.01 8.57
C TRP A 324 27.04 1.24 7.98
N TYR A 325 26.35 1.08 6.87
CA TYR A 325 25.59 2.12 6.20
C TYR A 325 24.25 1.58 5.72
N SER A 326 23.27 2.47 5.58
CA SER A 326 22.09 2.18 4.77
C SER A 326 22.41 2.46 3.30
N TYR A 327 22.09 1.54 2.41
CA TYR A 327 22.17 1.77 0.96
C TYR A 327 20.90 2.43 0.41
N PHE A 328 19.87 2.60 1.25
CA PHE A 328 18.69 3.36 0.90
C PHE A 328 18.97 4.86 0.88
N GLY A 329 18.17 5.58 0.08
CA GLY A 329 18.30 7.02 -0.02
C GLY A 329 17.94 7.74 1.29
N VAL A 330 18.62 8.83 1.58
CA VAL A 330 18.53 9.60 2.83
C VAL A 330 17.29 10.50 2.92
N VAL A 331 16.67 10.84 1.79
CA VAL A 331 15.56 11.83 1.76
C VAL A 331 14.36 11.42 2.61
N PRO A 332 13.89 10.16 2.63
CA PRO A 332 12.82 9.76 3.54
C PRO A 332 13.18 9.97 5.02
N ALA A 333 14.44 9.70 5.40
CA ALA A 333 14.91 9.98 6.76
C ALA A 333 14.81 11.49 7.08
N LEU A 334 15.28 12.34 6.19
CA LEU A 334 15.23 13.80 6.35
C LEU A 334 13.80 14.37 6.38
N LEU A 335 12.86 13.72 5.68
CA LEU A 335 11.47 14.18 5.63
C LEU A 335 10.65 13.81 6.87
N LEU A 336 10.88 12.65 7.45
CA LEU A 336 10.03 12.11 8.52
C LEU A 336 10.80 11.71 9.77
N PHE A 337 11.82 10.87 9.66
CA PHE A 337 12.48 10.26 10.82
C PHE A 337 13.33 11.27 11.61
N VAL A 338 14.14 12.06 10.94
CA VAL A 338 14.95 13.12 11.57
C VAL A 338 14.07 14.15 12.27
N PRO A 339 13.05 14.77 11.62
CA PRO A 339 12.17 15.71 12.30
C PRO A 339 11.41 15.11 13.47
N TYR A 340 10.93 13.86 13.34
CA TYR A 340 10.21 13.19 14.41
C TYR A 340 11.12 12.96 15.63
N ARG A 341 12.34 12.44 15.40
CA ARG A 341 13.31 12.19 16.45
C ARG A 341 13.78 13.49 17.10
N ALA A 342 14.09 14.51 16.32
CA ALA A 342 14.49 15.82 16.79
C ALA A 342 13.40 16.52 17.63
N VAL A 343 12.12 16.38 17.24
CA VAL A 343 11.02 16.95 18.02
C VAL A 343 10.82 16.17 19.32
N THR A 344 10.85 14.85 19.27
CA THR A 344 10.64 14.00 20.45
C THR A 344 11.81 14.04 21.43
N SER A 345 13.02 14.42 20.98
CA SER A 345 14.18 14.63 21.87
C SER A 345 13.99 15.81 22.83
N LEU A 346 12.99 16.67 22.62
CA LEU A 346 12.66 17.75 23.56
C LEU A 346 12.12 17.24 24.91
N TRP A 347 11.65 15.99 24.97
CA TRP A 347 11.08 15.37 26.19
C TRP A 347 11.54 13.94 26.46
N VAL A 348 12.27 13.30 25.52
CA VAL A 348 12.86 11.96 25.68
C VAL A 348 14.30 12.02 25.20
N ASP A 349 15.25 11.68 26.06
CA ASP A 349 16.68 11.67 25.70
C ASP A 349 16.93 10.77 24.48
N GLY A 350 17.59 11.34 23.47
CA GLY A 350 17.84 10.68 22.17
C GLY A 350 16.62 10.56 21.24
N GLY A 351 15.45 11.07 21.64
CA GLY A 351 14.22 11.04 20.85
C GLY A 351 13.56 9.67 20.74
N LEU A 352 12.31 9.64 20.32
CA LEU A 352 11.56 8.40 20.09
C LEU A 352 11.86 7.81 18.70
N MET A 353 11.80 6.49 18.62
CA MET A 353 11.91 5.74 17.36
C MET A 353 10.66 5.93 16.50
N MET A 354 10.85 6.13 15.20
CA MET A 354 9.78 6.12 14.21
C MET A 354 9.80 4.80 13.42
N PRO A 355 8.82 3.91 13.58
CA PRO A 355 8.78 2.68 12.82
C PRO A 355 8.39 2.93 11.34
N SER A 356 8.89 2.08 10.44
CA SER A 356 8.51 2.09 9.02
C SER A 356 6.99 1.94 8.83
N GLY A 357 6.33 1.24 9.76
CA GLY A 357 4.87 1.09 9.84
C GLY A 357 4.10 2.41 10.01
N ALA A 358 4.72 3.46 10.59
CA ALA A 358 4.16 4.81 10.67
C ALA A 358 4.55 5.67 9.46
N ALA A 359 5.79 5.52 8.97
CA ALA A 359 6.31 6.32 7.86
C ALA A 359 5.58 6.05 6.54
N VAL A 360 5.40 4.77 6.18
CA VAL A 360 4.77 4.38 4.90
C VAL A 360 3.33 4.89 4.77
N PRO A 361 2.42 4.67 5.72
CA PRO A 361 1.06 5.22 5.64
C PRO A 361 1.02 6.74 5.53
N SER A 362 1.91 7.45 6.24
CA SER A 362 2.01 8.90 6.17
C SER A 362 2.36 9.39 4.75
N LEU A 363 3.38 8.79 4.12
CA LEU A 363 3.80 9.09 2.76
C LEU A 363 2.73 8.69 1.73
N MET A 364 2.09 7.54 1.92
CA MET A 364 1.05 7.04 1.03
C MET A 364 -0.23 7.86 1.10
N PHE A 365 -0.57 8.44 2.24
CA PHE A 365 -1.68 9.39 2.31
C PHE A 365 -1.38 10.67 1.54
N GLY A 366 -0.16 11.20 1.66
CA GLY A 366 0.30 12.30 0.82
C GLY A 366 0.22 11.97 -0.67
N PHE A 367 0.70 10.78 -1.06
CA PHE A 367 0.57 10.26 -2.43
C PHE A 367 -0.91 10.19 -2.88
N LEU A 368 -1.82 9.64 -2.07
CA LEU A 368 -3.25 9.58 -2.36
C LEU A 368 -3.83 10.96 -2.69
N VAL A 369 -3.49 11.97 -1.90
CA VAL A 369 -3.96 13.34 -2.13
C VAL A 369 -3.43 13.87 -3.45
N PHE A 370 -2.11 13.80 -3.66
CA PHE A 370 -1.49 14.42 -4.84
C PHE A 370 -1.72 13.65 -6.13
N VAL A 371 -1.89 12.32 -6.09
CA VAL A 371 -2.26 11.56 -7.29
C VAL A 371 -3.69 11.88 -7.75
N CYS A 372 -4.63 12.07 -6.82
CA CYS A 372 -5.98 12.54 -7.15
C CYS A 372 -5.96 13.96 -7.74
N LEU A 373 -5.23 14.87 -7.12
CA LEU A 373 -5.09 16.24 -7.60
C LEU A 373 -4.38 16.31 -8.96
N LEU A 374 -3.35 15.51 -9.17
CA LEU A 374 -2.62 15.39 -10.43
C LEU A 374 -3.54 14.85 -11.54
N THR A 375 -4.24 13.75 -11.26
CA THR A 375 -5.19 13.14 -12.20
C THR A 375 -6.28 14.13 -12.62
N ILE A 376 -6.86 14.85 -11.65
CA ILE A 376 -7.85 15.91 -11.94
C ILE A 376 -7.26 16.99 -12.85
N ARG A 377 -6.02 17.41 -12.60
CA ARG A 377 -5.36 18.46 -13.37
C ARG A 377 -5.02 18.00 -14.78
N VAL A 378 -4.50 16.79 -14.94
CA VAL A 378 -4.16 16.21 -16.24
C VAL A 378 -5.41 16.03 -17.09
N ILE A 379 -6.45 15.38 -16.54
CA ILE A 379 -7.66 15.09 -17.31
C ILE A 379 -8.41 16.37 -17.72
N LYS A 380 -8.43 17.38 -16.83
CA LYS A 380 -9.05 18.67 -17.17
C LYS A 380 -8.31 19.40 -18.28
N ARG A 381 -6.98 19.22 -18.39
CA ARG A 381 -6.18 19.80 -19.48
C ARG A 381 -6.50 19.12 -20.83
N VAL A 382 -6.71 17.80 -20.82
CA VAL A 382 -6.97 17.01 -22.04
C VAL A 382 -8.46 17.03 -22.42
N ARG A 383 -9.37 17.01 -21.45
CA ARG A 383 -10.82 16.96 -21.63
C ARG A 383 -11.53 17.93 -20.67
N PRO A 384 -11.66 19.23 -21.04
CA PRO A 384 -12.22 20.26 -20.15
C PRO A 384 -13.63 19.98 -19.63
N HIS A 385 -14.45 19.23 -20.39
CA HIS A 385 -15.85 18.91 -20.09
C HIS A 385 -16.05 17.48 -19.57
N VAL A 386 -15.01 16.85 -19.00
CA VAL A 386 -15.09 15.51 -18.45
C VAL A 386 -16.09 15.44 -17.27
N SER A 387 -16.80 14.31 -17.13
CA SER A 387 -17.73 14.09 -16.02
C SER A 387 -17.02 13.71 -14.72
N VAL A 388 -17.65 14.01 -13.59
CA VAL A 388 -17.16 13.60 -12.26
C VAL A 388 -17.03 12.08 -12.16
N ALA A 389 -17.94 11.30 -12.78
CA ALA A 389 -17.85 9.84 -12.82
C ALA A 389 -16.57 9.37 -13.49
N ALA A 390 -16.26 9.87 -14.69
CA ALA A 390 -15.06 9.46 -15.41
C ALA A 390 -13.77 9.80 -14.65
N VAL A 391 -13.71 10.99 -14.05
CA VAL A 391 -12.53 11.42 -13.26
C VAL A 391 -12.35 10.57 -12.01
N SER A 392 -13.43 10.30 -11.27
CA SER A 392 -13.33 9.46 -10.06
C SER A 392 -12.91 8.02 -10.38
N MET A 393 -13.43 7.43 -11.47
CA MET A 393 -12.98 6.12 -11.95
C MET A 393 -11.51 6.13 -12.33
N LEU A 394 -11.05 7.19 -13.01
CA LEU A 394 -9.64 7.33 -13.37
C LEU A 394 -8.75 7.49 -12.15
N CYS A 395 -9.15 8.24 -11.11
CA CYS A 395 -8.42 8.33 -9.85
C CYS A 395 -8.26 6.95 -9.20
N VAL A 396 -9.34 6.16 -9.11
CA VAL A 396 -9.29 4.79 -8.59
C VAL A 396 -8.39 3.90 -9.45
N PHE A 397 -8.50 4.00 -10.77
CA PHE A 397 -7.65 3.23 -11.68
C PHE A 397 -6.15 3.53 -11.48
N VAL A 398 -5.78 4.82 -11.39
CA VAL A 398 -4.38 5.22 -11.18
C VAL A 398 -3.87 4.75 -9.82
N LEU A 399 -4.69 4.81 -8.77
CA LEU A 399 -4.34 4.28 -7.43
C LEU A 399 -4.09 2.77 -7.46
N LEU A 400 -4.92 2.01 -8.15
CA LEU A 400 -4.74 0.57 -8.28
C LEU A 400 -3.51 0.24 -9.15
N ALA A 401 -3.32 0.96 -10.25
CA ALA A 401 -2.19 0.76 -11.16
C ALA A 401 -0.84 1.14 -10.54
N SER A 402 -0.83 2.05 -9.54
CA SER A 402 0.38 2.44 -8.81
C SER A 402 0.83 1.44 -7.74
N ASN A 403 0.15 0.31 -7.60
CA ASN A 403 0.41 -0.70 -6.56
C ASN A 403 0.32 -0.16 -5.11
N ALA A 404 -0.49 0.90 -4.91
CA ALA A 404 -0.62 1.57 -3.63
C ALA A 404 -1.13 0.64 -2.51
N SER A 405 -2.04 -0.29 -2.83
CA SER A 405 -2.56 -1.27 -1.87
C SER A 405 -1.47 -2.20 -1.33
N TYR A 406 -0.53 -2.63 -2.18
CA TYR A 406 0.60 -3.46 -1.75
C TYR A 406 1.52 -2.70 -0.80
N LEU A 407 1.85 -1.43 -1.10
CA LEU A 407 2.71 -0.61 -0.23
C LEU A 407 2.05 -0.35 1.13
N CYS A 408 0.73 -0.11 1.15
CA CYS A 408 -0.02 0.04 2.41
C CYS A 408 -0.10 -1.24 3.23
N TYR A 409 -0.07 -2.41 2.58
CA TYR A 409 -0.06 -3.71 3.26
C TYR A 409 1.35 -4.07 3.76
N ARG A 410 2.38 -3.85 2.95
CA ARG A 410 3.77 -4.19 3.25
C ARG A 410 4.54 -2.95 3.72
N THR A 411 4.32 -2.53 4.96
CA THR A 411 4.91 -1.31 5.56
C THR A 411 6.30 -1.55 6.13
N ASN A 412 7.23 -2.04 5.33
CA ASN A 412 8.62 -2.24 5.73
C ASN A 412 9.56 -1.14 5.20
N PHE A 413 10.83 -1.21 5.58
CA PHE A 413 11.84 -0.22 5.17
C PHE A 413 12.07 -0.14 3.65
N TYR A 414 11.82 -1.22 2.88
CA TYR A 414 11.85 -1.18 1.41
C TYR A 414 10.72 -0.33 0.82
N SER A 415 9.58 -0.29 1.49
CA SER A 415 8.42 0.47 1.03
C SER A 415 8.56 1.97 1.29
N VAL A 416 9.36 2.37 2.27
CA VAL A 416 9.57 3.79 2.64
C VAL A 416 10.08 4.63 1.48
N PRO A 417 11.19 4.26 0.79
CA PRO A 417 11.72 5.09 -0.30
C PRO A 417 10.83 5.08 -1.54
N ILE A 418 10.08 3.99 -1.78
CA ILE A 418 9.12 3.91 -2.88
C ILE A 418 7.93 4.85 -2.60
N ALA A 419 7.36 4.80 -1.39
CA ALA A 419 6.26 5.67 -0.99
C ALA A 419 6.64 7.16 -1.03
N ALA A 420 7.85 7.49 -0.58
CA ALA A 420 8.41 8.85 -0.68
C ALA A 420 8.56 9.29 -2.14
N SER A 421 9.10 8.42 -3.01
CA SER A 421 9.24 8.72 -4.42
C SER A 421 7.90 8.91 -5.13
N LEU A 422 6.89 8.11 -4.82
CA LEU A 422 5.53 8.28 -5.36
C LEU A 422 4.92 9.63 -4.95
N LEU A 423 5.04 9.98 -3.67
CA LEU A 423 4.59 11.28 -3.17
C LEU A 423 5.31 12.44 -3.87
N LEU A 424 6.65 12.42 -3.87
CA LEU A 424 7.46 13.51 -4.43
C LEU A 424 7.26 13.65 -5.95
N SER A 425 7.15 12.54 -6.67
CA SER A 425 6.89 12.55 -8.12
C SER A 425 5.51 13.14 -8.43
N THR A 426 4.46 12.72 -7.73
CA THR A 426 3.10 13.21 -7.97
C THR A 426 2.93 14.67 -7.55
N LEU A 427 3.51 15.06 -6.42
CA LEU A 427 3.55 16.45 -5.96
C LEU A 427 4.32 17.34 -6.93
N GLY A 428 5.51 16.89 -7.36
CA GLY A 428 6.36 17.63 -8.30
C GLY A 428 5.66 17.84 -9.65
N LEU A 429 5.08 16.80 -10.23
CA LEU A 429 4.30 16.91 -11.47
C LEU A 429 3.05 17.79 -11.29
N TRP A 430 2.37 17.69 -10.15
CA TRP A 430 1.22 18.54 -9.86
C TRP A 430 1.62 20.02 -9.78
N LEU A 431 2.76 20.35 -9.19
CA LEU A 431 3.31 21.70 -9.14
C LEU A 431 3.69 22.19 -10.53
N TRP A 432 4.40 21.40 -11.32
CA TRP A 432 4.82 21.74 -12.68
C TRP A 432 3.64 22.02 -13.59
N LEU A 433 2.64 21.11 -13.63
CA LEU A 433 1.40 21.32 -14.40
C LEU A 433 0.60 22.55 -13.94
N GLY A 434 0.78 22.97 -12.69
CA GLY A 434 0.15 24.17 -12.14
C GLY A 434 0.96 25.45 -12.35
N ALA A 435 2.15 25.35 -12.95
CA ALA A 435 2.98 26.52 -13.19
C ALA A 435 2.43 27.40 -14.33
N GLU A 436 1.71 26.83 -15.28
CA GLU A 436 1.03 27.61 -16.31
C GLU A 436 -0.08 28.47 -15.70
N ARG A 437 -0.03 29.76 -15.93
CA ARG A 437 -1.09 30.69 -15.56
C ARG A 437 -2.03 30.86 -16.74
N PRO A 438 -3.36 30.71 -16.58
CA PRO A 438 -4.32 31.04 -17.62
C PRO A 438 -4.14 32.53 -17.97
N SER A 439 -3.80 32.81 -19.21
CA SER A 439 -3.62 34.19 -19.69
C SER A 439 -4.97 34.83 -19.95
N ALA A 440 -5.69 35.25 -18.89
CA ALA A 440 -6.85 36.15 -19.07
C ALA A 440 -6.46 37.62 -19.24
N ALA A 441 -5.19 37.97 -19.00
CA ALA A 441 -4.73 39.36 -18.98
C ALA A 441 -3.84 39.77 -20.18
N ASN A 442 -3.46 38.85 -21.05
CA ASN A 442 -2.51 39.12 -22.15
C ASN A 442 -3.04 38.71 -23.54
N ALA A 443 -4.34 38.80 -23.76
CA ALA A 443 -4.84 38.95 -25.10
C ALA A 443 -4.59 40.40 -25.52
N GLY A 444 -3.34 40.72 -25.85
CA GLY A 444 -3.04 41.91 -26.60
C GLY A 444 -3.73 41.83 -27.95
N GLU A 445 -4.07 42.97 -28.56
CA GLU A 445 -4.81 43.08 -29.84
C GLU A 445 -4.25 42.22 -30.99
N ASP A 446 -3.02 41.66 -30.84
CA ASP A 446 -2.37 40.81 -31.85
C ASP A 446 -2.47 39.30 -31.60
N GLY A 447 -3.21 38.83 -30.60
CA GLY A 447 -3.43 37.40 -30.36
C GLY A 447 -2.18 36.55 -30.05
N LYS A 448 -0.99 37.15 -29.88
CA LYS A 448 0.25 36.47 -29.57
C LYS A 448 0.46 36.36 -28.05
N VAL A 449 0.09 35.23 -27.48
CA VAL A 449 0.41 34.89 -26.08
C VAL A 449 1.91 34.70 -25.95
N ASN A 450 2.59 35.57 -25.19
CA ASN A 450 3.99 35.35 -24.82
C ASN A 450 4.04 34.19 -23.83
N ALA A 451 4.29 32.96 -24.33
CA ALA A 451 4.26 31.71 -23.57
C ALA A 451 5.20 31.72 -22.34
N VAL A 452 6.31 32.45 -22.41
CA VAL A 452 7.32 32.52 -21.34
C VAL A 452 6.88 33.39 -20.16
N GLY A 453 6.08 34.45 -20.38
CA GLY A 453 5.55 35.34 -19.32
C GLY A 453 4.43 34.70 -18.48
N SER A 454 3.90 33.55 -18.86
CA SER A 454 2.78 32.88 -18.20
C SER A 454 3.17 31.84 -17.15
N LEU A 455 4.47 31.56 -16.93
CA LEU A 455 4.94 30.53 -15.99
C LEU A 455 5.16 31.07 -14.57
N SER A 456 4.69 30.31 -13.58
CA SER A 456 4.95 30.56 -12.16
C SER A 456 6.30 29.98 -11.75
N LEU A 457 7.34 30.80 -11.62
CA LEU A 457 8.69 30.37 -11.22
C LEU A 457 8.71 29.65 -9.87
N PRO A 458 7.99 30.09 -8.80
CA PRO A 458 7.97 29.35 -7.54
C PRO A 458 7.42 27.93 -7.66
N ARG A 459 6.39 27.71 -8.50
CA ARG A 459 5.85 26.37 -8.71
C ARG A 459 6.79 25.49 -9.53
N LEU A 460 7.50 26.07 -10.51
CA LEU A 460 8.56 25.35 -11.24
C LEU A 460 9.67 24.93 -10.27
N ALA A 461 10.16 25.86 -9.45
CA ALA A 461 11.22 25.61 -8.48
C ALA A 461 10.82 24.51 -7.47
N ALA A 462 9.67 24.67 -6.84
CA ALA A 462 9.17 23.68 -5.85
C ALA A 462 8.93 22.30 -6.48
N GLY A 463 8.39 22.24 -7.70
CA GLY A 463 8.23 20.99 -8.44
C GLY A 463 9.58 20.33 -8.74
N SER A 464 10.59 21.13 -9.11
CA SER A 464 11.94 20.63 -9.38
C SER A 464 12.65 20.10 -8.13
N VAL A 465 12.48 20.75 -6.97
CA VAL A 465 12.94 20.22 -5.67
C VAL A 465 12.34 18.84 -5.42
N CYS A 466 11.02 18.68 -5.59
CA CYS A 466 10.33 17.39 -5.37
C CYS A 466 10.84 16.30 -6.35
N ILE A 467 10.99 16.62 -7.62
CA ILE A 467 11.48 15.65 -8.62
C ILE A 467 12.94 15.28 -8.35
N ALA A 468 13.80 16.25 -8.06
CA ALA A 468 15.22 16.04 -7.77
C ALA A 468 15.44 15.22 -6.48
N ALA A 469 14.58 15.38 -5.47
CA ALA A 469 14.65 14.65 -4.22
C ALA A 469 14.49 13.11 -4.41
N ASN A 470 13.93 12.66 -5.53
CA ASN A 470 13.89 11.24 -5.87
C ASN A 470 15.28 10.59 -5.98
N VAL A 471 16.32 11.36 -6.33
CA VAL A 471 17.72 10.86 -6.32
C VAL A 471 18.10 10.33 -4.94
N GLY A 472 17.63 10.99 -3.88
CA GLY A 472 17.88 10.58 -2.51
C GLY A 472 16.77 9.75 -1.86
N CYS A 473 15.77 9.30 -2.63
CA CYS A 473 14.80 8.27 -2.22
C CYS A 473 15.13 6.96 -2.94
N ARG A 474 14.88 6.95 -4.24
CA ARG A 474 15.19 5.85 -5.16
C ARG A 474 15.56 6.44 -6.53
N PRO A 475 16.84 6.40 -6.93
CA PRO A 475 17.35 7.13 -8.11
C PRO A 475 16.59 6.84 -9.41
N SER A 476 16.05 5.62 -9.56
CA SER A 476 15.25 5.23 -10.73
C SER A 476 14.02 6.12 -10.95
N PHE A 477 13.45 6.73 -9.91
CA PHE A 477 12.30 7.62 -10.05
C PHE A 477 12.65 9.00 -10.62
N VAL A 478 13.94 9.36 -10.72
CA VAL A 478 14.33 10.62 -11.39
C VAL A 478 13.92 10.66 -12.86
N VAL A 479 13.70 9.50 -13.47
CA VAL A 479 13.16 9.38 -14.84
C VAL A 479 11.87 10.20 -15.04
N VAL A 480 11.10 10.44 -13.98
CA VAL A 480 9.93 11.32 -14.01
C VAL A 480 10.28 12.75 -14.48
N ALA A 481 11.53 13.19 -14.30
CA ALA A 481 11.99 14.48 -14.81
C ALA A 481 11.84 14.65 -16.33
N PHE A 482 11.94 13.54 -17.09
CA PHE A 482 11.72 13.57 -18.55
C PHE A 482 10.31 13.97 -18.94
N ALA A 483 9.32 13.86 -18.04
CA ALA A 483 7.98 14.37 -18.27
C ALA A 483 7.97 15.90 -18.50
N ALA A 484 8.99 16.63 -18.10
CA ALA A 484 9.13 18.05 -18.38
C ALA A 484 9.12 18.37 -19.89
N PHE A 485 9.72 17.51 -20.72
CA PHE A 485 9.81 17.73 -22.16
C PHE A 485 8.43 17.78 -22.83
N PRO A 486 7.55 16.77 -22.74
CA PRO A 486 6.22 16.86 -23.33
C PRO A 486 5.32 17.89 -22.63
N LEU A 487 5.49 18.11 -21.32
CA LEU A 487 4.68 19.07 -20.57
C LEU A 487 4.95 20.52 -20.98
N PHE A 488 6.21 20.88 -21.20
CA PHE A 488 6.65 22.26 -21.45
C PHE A 488 7.17 22.45 -22.89
N TRP A 489 6.84 21.55 -23.82
CA TRP A 489 7.37 21.62 -25.17
C TRP A 489 7.10 22.96 -25.89
N PRO A 490 5.89 23.57 -25.80
CA PRO A 490 5.63 24.88 -26.38
C PRO A 490 6.50 25.98 -25.77
N GLN A 491 6.71 25.93 -24.45
CA GLN A 491 7.53 26.89 -23.70
C GLN A 491 9.01 26.72 -24.04
N ILE A 492 9.50 25.49 -24.15
CA ILE A 492 10.89 25.18 -24.55
C ILE A 492 11.16 25.77 -25.95
N ARG A 493 10.24 25.56 -26.90
CA ARG A 493 10.37 26.14 -28.25
C ARG A 493 10.36 27.67 -28.22
N ALA A 494 9.49 28.28 -27.41
CA ALA A 494 9.42 29.72 -27.26
C ALA A 494 10.71 30.30 -26.68
N ILE A 495 11.28 29.65 -25.66
CA ILE A 495 12.57 30.03 -25.06
C ILE A 495 13.71 29.90 -26.09
N ALA A 496 13.79 28.79 -26.81
CA ALA A 496 14.77 28.58 -27.86
C ALA A 496 14.70 29.67 -28.94
N LYS A 497 13.47 30.06 -29.34
CA LYS A 497 13.25 31.15 -30.27
C LYS A 497 13.71 32.51 -29.70
N GLN A 498 13.34 32.83 -28.45
CA GLN A 498 13.75 34.06 -27.79
C GLN A 498 15.26 34.17 -27.65
N LEU A 499 15.95 33.07 -27.30
CA LEU A 499 17.42 33.04 -27.24
C LEU A 499 18.03 33.29 -28.60
N ARG A 500 17.53 32.71 -29.65
CA ARG A 500 17.99 32.93 -31.02
C ARG A 500 17.76 34.36 -31.48
N ASP A 501 16.56 34.87 -31.26
CA ASP A 501 16.18 36.23 -31.66
C ASP A 501 16.90 37.29 -30.80
N GLY A 502 17.16 37.00 -29.51
CA GLY A 502 17.90 37.87 -28.59
C GLY A 502 19.38 38.02 -28.92
N VAL A 503 19.99 37.03 -29.61
CA VAL A 503 21.37 37.14 -30.12
C VAL A 503 21.50 38.27 -31.17
N PHE A 504 20.41 38.54 -31.90
CA PHE A 504 20.36 39.59 -32.92
C PHE A 504 19.85 40.96 -32.41
N ALA A 505 19.59 41.09 -31.08
CA ALA A 505 19.11 42.33 -30.51
C ALA A 505 20.21 43.42 -30.54
N SER A 506 19.81 44.67 -30.73
CA SER A 506 20.71 45.83 -30.81
C SER A 506 21.35 46.11 -29.46
N GLY A 507 22.68 46.10 -29.40
CA GLY A 507 23.48 46.47 -28.23
C GLY A 507 23.73 45.34 -27.20
N ALA A 508 24.86 45.41 -26.50
CA ALA A 508 25.27 44.39 -25.53
C ALA A 508 24.27 44.28 -24.35
N HIS A 509 23.76 45.40 -23.86
CA HIS A 509 22.82 45.44 -22.73
C HIS A 509 21.46 44.80 -23.08
N GLY A 510 20.93 45.06 -24.28
CA GLY A 510 19.69 44.47 -24.76
C GLY A 510 19.79 42.94 -24.91
N ARG A 511 20.93 42.43 -25.39
CA ARG A 511 21.21 40.97 -25.50
C ARG A 511 21.24 40.27 -24.14
N VAL A 512 21.94 40.87 -23.15
CA VAL A 512 22.00 40.32 -21.78
C VAL A 512 20.62 40.28 -21.14
N CYS A 513 19.84 41.37 -21.23
CA CYS A 513 18.47 41.39 -20.67
C CYS A 513 17.54 40.36 -21.32
N ALA A 514 17.57 40.22 -22.65
CA ALA A 514 16.78 39.23 -23.38
C ALA A 514 17.15 37.80 -22.99
N MET A 515 18.46 37.53 -22.87
CA MET A 515 18.98 36.23 -22.45
C MET A 515 18.59 35.89 -21.00
N LEU A 516 18.75 36.80 -20.06
CA LEU A 516 18.34 36.61 -18.66
C LEU A 516 16.85 36.38 -18.54
N HIS A 517 16.03 37.10 -19.33
CA HIS A 517 14.59 36.91 -19.31
C HIS A 517 14.19 35.53 -19.86
N ALA A 518 14.81 35.06 -20.94
CA ALA A 518 14.57 33.77 -21.54
C ALA A 518 14.99 32.60 -20.59
N LEU A 519 16.11 32.78 -19.87
CA LEU A 519 16.66 31.76 -18.98
C LEU A 519 15.96 31.66 -17.61
N ARG A 520 15.08 32.59 -17.24
CA ARG A 520 14.40 32.58 -15.91
C ARG A 520 13.66 31.26 -15.61
N ALA A 521 12.95 30.71 -16.57
CA ALA A 521 12.20 29.46 -16.38
C ALA A 521 13.12 28.22 -16.34
N PRO A 522 14.09 28.03 -17.26
CA PRO A 522 15.11 26.99 -17.14
C PRO A 522 15.88 27.05 -15.82
N LEU A 523 16.32 28.22 -15.39
CA LEU A 523 17.03 28.42 -14.12
C LEU A 523 16.13 28.08 -12.91
N ALA A 524 14.85 28.43 -12.95
CA ALA A 524 13.89 28.06 -11.91
C ALA A 524 13.64 26.53 -11.82
N VAL A 525 13.98 25.78 -12.84
CA VAL A 525 13.96 24.30 -12.80
C VAL A 525 15.33 23.76 -12.38
N LEU A 526 16.40 24.21 -13.00
CA LEU A 526 17.74 23.62 -12.85
C LEU A 526 18.38 23.96 -11.50
N VAL A 527 18.34 25.23 -11.06
CA VAL A 527 19.03 25.66 -9.83
C VAL A 527 18.47 24.96 -8.60
N PRO A 528 17.13 24.90 -8.36
CA PRO A 528 16.57 24.15 -7.24
C PRO A 528 16.87 22.66 -7.29
N ALA A 529 16.90 22.06 -8.50
CA ALA A 529 17.28 20.67 -8.66
C ALA A 529 18.73 20.42 -8.24
N LEU A 530 19.65 21.28 -8.66
CA LEU A 530 21.07 21.19 -8.26
C LEU A 530 21.27 21.39 -6.75
N VAL A 531 20.53 22.33 -6.13
CA VAL A 531 20.55 22.54 -4.67
C VAL A 531 20.18 21.27 -3.90
N VAL A 532 19.37 20.40 -4.48
CA VAL A 532 19.02 19.11 -3.87
C VAL A 532 20.04 18.02 -4.22
N VAL A 533 20.40 17.89 -5.50
CA VAL A 533 21.21 16.76 -6.00
C VAL A 533 22.66 16.87 -5.54
N VAL A 534 23.24 18.08 -5.51
CA VAL A 534 24.65 18.28 -5.12
C VAL A 534 24.92 17.82 -3.67
N PRO A 535 24.12 18.22 -2.66
CA PRO A 535 24.28 17.67 -1.30
C PRO A 535 24.10 16.16 -1.22
N LEU A 536 23.19 15.57 -2.01
CA LEU A 536 23.01 14.11 -2.05
C LEU A 536 24.24 13.39 -2.60
N PHE A 537 24.86 13.94 -3.63
CA PHE A 537 26.12 13.41 -4.17
C PHE A 537 27.29 13.61 -3.19
N ALA A 538 27.33 14.73 -2.49
CA ALA A 538 28.30 14.95 -1.42
C ALA A 538 28.12 13.93 -0.28
N TYR A 539 26.88 13.64 0.11
CA TYR A 539 26.56 12.62 1.10
C TYR A 539 27.03 11.21 0.65
N ASN A 540 26.83 10.86 -0.62
CA ASN A 540 27.36 9.60 -1.17
C ASN A 540 28.91 9.56 -1.16
N MET A 541 29.54 10.67 -1.50
CA MET A 541 31.01 10.80 -1.45
C MET A 541 31.56 10.54 -0.04
N VAL A 542 30.88 11.06 1.00
CA VAL A 542 31.26 10.82 2.40
C VAL A 542 31.07 9.35 2.81
N ARG A 543 30.02 8.69 2.33
CA ARG A 543 29.72 7.29 2.68
C ARG A 543 30.61 6.29 1.93
N PHE A 544 30.72 6.45 0.62
CA PHE A 544 31.25 5.43 -0.31
C PHE A 544 32.41 5.91 -1.17
N SER A 545 32.99 7.07 -0.85
CA SER A 545 34.11 7.68 -1.60
C SER A 545 33.81 7.93 -3.09
N SER A 546 32.52 7.92 -3.47
CA SER A 546 32.05 8.18 -4.84
C SER A 546 30.71 8.89 -4.81
N PRO A 547 30.51 9.97 -5.60
CA PRO A 547 29.23 10.68 -5.64
C PRO A 547 28.11 9.86 -6.31
N PHE A 548 28.46 8.89 -7.15
CA PHE A 548 27.52 8.07 -7.92
C PHE A 548 27.30 6.67 -7.33
N ASP A 549 27.98 6.33 -6.23
CA ASP A 549 27.76 5.09 -5.53
C ASP A 549 26.70 5.29 -4.44
N PHE A 550 25.67 4.46 -4.48
CA PHE A 550 24.56 4.45 -3.53
C PHE A 550 24.69 3.32 -2.49
N GLY A 551 25.79 2.57 -2.51
CA GLY A 551 26.09 1.55 -1.53
C GLY A 551 25.48 0.16 -1.81
N SER A 552 24.76 -0.01 -2.91
CA SER A 552 24.16 -1.31 -3.26
C SER A 552 25.19 -2.40 -3.54
N SER A 553 26.40 -2.04 -4.00
CA SER A 553 27.50 -2.97 -4.24
C SER A 553 28.09 -3.52 -2.93
N TYR A 554 27.94 -2.84 -1.83
CA TYR A 554 28.47 -3.22 -0.51
C TYR A 554 27.45 -3.89 0.40
N GLN A 555 26.30 -4.24 -0.14
CA GLN A 555 25.19 -4.84 0.59
C GLN A 555 25.51 -6.28 0.99
N ILE A 556 25.31 -6.61 2.26
CA ILE A 556 25.41 -7.97 2.80
C ILE A 556 24.12 -8.74 2.49
N THR A 557 24.13 -9.54 1.44
CA THR A 557 22.96 -10.27 0.93
C THR A 557 23.34 -11.69 0.44
N VAL A 558 22.41 -12.39 -0.20
CA VAL A 558 22.59 -13.78 -0.70
C VAL A 558 23.69 -13.94 -1.74
N THR A 559 24.15 -12.84 -2.34
CA THR A 559 25.17 -12.83 -3.41
C THR A 559 26.27 -11.85 -3.05
N ASP A 560 27.46 -12.05 -3.57
CA ASP A 560 28.50 -11.02 -3.58
C ASP A 560 28.16 -9.96 -4.64
N MET A 561 27.65 -8.83 -4.15
CA MET A 561 27.23 -7.72 -5.02
C MET A 561 28.42 -6.95 -5.62
N THR A 562 29.63 -7.08 -5.07
CA THR A 562 30.83 -6.42 -5.60
C THR A 562 31.29 -7.06 -6.90
N SER A 563 31.04 -8.36 -7.05
CA SER A 563 31.37 -9.15 -8.26
C SER A 563 30.23 -9.14 -9.29
N TYR A 564 29.07 -8.61 -8.94
CA TYR A 564 27.89 -8.64 -9.81
C TYR A 564 27.90 -7.48 -10.80
N HIS A 565 28.32 -7.76 -12.02
CA HIS A 565 28.25 -6.81 -13.14
C HIS A 565 27.09 -7.13 -14.05
N GLN A 566 26.04 -6.30 -14.04
CA GLN A 566 24.99 -6.37 -15.05
C GLN A 566 25.53 -5.86 -16.39
N ALA A 567 25.57 -6.71 -17.41
CA ALA A 567 25.81 -6.26 -18.75
C ALA A 567 24.64 -5.37 -19.23
N TRP A 568 24.92 -4.29 -19.96
CA TRP A 568 23.90 -3.42 -20.56
C TRP A 568 22.88 -4.19 -21.41
N SER A 569 23.28 -5.32 -22.01
CA SER A 569 22.38 -6.22 -22.72
C SER A 569 21.25 -6.77 -21.85
N ASN A 570 21.52 -7.04 -20.56
CA ASN A 570 20.49 -7.56 -19.65
C ASN A 570 19.47 -6.50 -19.29
N PHE A 571 19.86 -5.22 -19.26
CA PHE A 571 18.92 -4.12 -19.01
C PHE A 571 17.86 -4.01 -20.12
N ILE A 572 18.24 -4.23 -21.39
CA ILE A 572 17.33 -4.15 -22.54
C ILE A 572 16.32 -5.30 -22.54
N TRP A 573 16.67 -6.47 -21.98
CA TRP A 573 15.80 -7.65 -21.95
C TRP A 573 14.96 -7.78 -20.68
N THR A 574 15.24 -7.00 -19.62
CA THR A 574 14.50 -7.03 -18.35
C THR A 574 13.51 -5.86 -18.21
N VAL A 575 13.49 -4.93 -19.15
CA VAL A 575 12.51 -3.86 -19.30
C VAL A 575 11.53 -4.21 -20.41
#